data_58a203e8a15b144476d87e989d7445c7
#
_entry.id   58a203e8a15b144476d87e989d7445c7
#
_cell.length_a   1.000
_cell.length_b   1.000
_cell.length_c   1.000
_cell.angle_alpha   90.00
_cell.angle_beta   90.00
_cell.angle_gamma   90.00
#
_symmetry.space_group_name_H-M   'P 1'
#
loop_
_entity.id
_entity.type
_entity.pdbx_description
1 polymer ?
#
loop_
_entity_poly.entity_id
_entity_poly.type
_entity_poly.pdbx_seq_one_letter_code
_entity_poly.pdbx_strand_id
1 'polypeptide(L)'
;MNGNKIYLCIDLKSFYASVECVERGWDPLTARLVVADPERSEKTICLAVSPALKQMGVPNRCRVFQIPKEIPYKMAPPRMQLYIDYAAEIYGVYLKYIAKEDIQVYSIDEAFLDVTDYLHLYQMTAVELGRKIMQDILDTTKIPAACGVGTNLYLAKVALDIMAKHETDRIAYLDEARYRERLWKHKPLTDFWRVGRGTVERLSNMGICTMEEIAHARESLLYKAFGIDAELLIDHAWGREPVTIADIKAYRPKNTSFSSGQVLPRDYEYEEGVLVVKEMADLLCLDLVDQGLVTSHISLTIGYSNQKCFEPAKGSTTLRSATSSNRRLLSYVEQLYRRIVRPGAYIRRITLTYTGVMTEDYQQFDLFSDPEETEKDVKAQRAAISIKQRYGRNAILKGMNLEESATTIERNGQIGGHKSGV
;
A
#
# COMPACT_ATOMS: atom_id res chain seq x y z
N MET A 1 26.16 -21.75 -12.10
CA MET A 1 26.61 -21.79 -10.70
C MET A 1 25.70 -20.83 -9.94
N ASN A 2 24.70 -21.33 -9.20
CA ASN A 2 23.89 -20.46 -8.33
C ASN A 2 24.76 -20.11 -7.12
N GLY A 3 25.51 -18.99 -7.23
CA GLY A 3 26.13 -18.38 -6.07
C GLY A 3 25.06 -17.99 -5.07
N ASN A 4 25.32 -18.17 -3.77
CA ASN A 4 24.40 -17.75 -2.70
C ASN A 4 24.07 -16.27 -2.88
N LYS A 5 22.81 -15.95 -3.18
CA LYS A 5 22.34 -14.56 -3.24
C LYS A 5 22.41 -13.92 -1.86
N ILE A 6 22.68 -12.63 -1.82
CA ILE A 6 22.65 -11.84 -0.58
C ILE A 6 21.82 -10.57 -0.82
N TYR A 7 20.86 -10.36 0.07
CA TYR A 7 19.94 -9.23 0.00
C TYR A 7 20.04 -8.36 1.26
N LEU A 8 19.90 -7.07 1.07
CA LEU A 8 19.59 -6.13 2.14
C LEU A 8 18.11 -5.76 2.07
N CYS A 9 17.45 -5.65 3.21
CA CYS A 9 16.14 -5.03 3.36
C CYS A 9 16.31 -3.82 4.28
N ILE A 10 16.10 -2.62 3.77
CA ILE A 10 16.30 -1.36 4.51
C ILE A 10 14.95 -0.70 4.74
N ASP A 11 14.67 -0.31 5.99
CA ASP A 11 13.43 0.34 6.46
C ASP A 11 13.78 1.65 7.17
N LEU A 12 13.09 2.72 6.79
CA LEU A 12 13.27 4.05 7.38
C LEU A 12 12.44 4.18 8.66
N LYS A 13 13.12 4.45 9.76
CA LYS A 13 12.49 4.40 11.09
C LYS A 13 11.40 5.45 11.28
N SER A 14 10.13 5.02 11.45
CA SER A 14 8.98 5.90 11.63
C SER A 14 8.90 7.01 10.58
N PHE A 15 9.12 6.69 9.33
CA PHE A 15 9.48 7.56 8.21
C PHE A 15 8.78 8.93 8.23
N TYR A 16 7.45 8.98 8.13
CA TYR A 16 6.73 10.26 8.11
C TYR A 16 6.98 11.12 9.35
N ALA A 17 7.03 10.49 10.53
CA ALA A 17 7.32 11.22 11.76
C ALA A 17 8.77 11.73 11.79
N SER A 18 9.71 10.93 11.26
CA SER A 18 11.12 11.32 11.15
C SER A 18 11.31 12.49 10.19
N VAL A 19 10.67 12.49 9.02
CA VAL A 19 10.66 13.62 8.09
C VAL A 19 10.13 14.88 8.79
N GLU A 20 8.98 14.78 9.47
CA GLU A 20 8.39 15.91 10.16
C GLU A 20 9.27 16.45 11.31
N CYS A 21 10.05 15.58 11.97
CA CYS A 21 11.03 16.01 12.97
C CYS A 21 12.20 16.76 12.32
N VAL A 22 12.80 16.20 11.26
CA VAL A 22 13.94 16.81 10.54
C VAL A 22 13.58 18.19 10.01
N GLU A 23 12.43 18.35 9.39
CA GLU A 23 11.92 19.61 8.86
C GLU A 23 11.74 20.71 9.94
N ARG A 24 11.61 20.30 11.20
CA ARG A 24 11.50 21.21 12.35
C ARG A 24 12.80 21.38 13.11
N GLY A 25 13.89 20.78 12.63
CA GLY A 25 15.18 20.78 13.30
C GLY A 25 15.20 19.94 14.59
N TRP A 26 14.32 18.95 14.72
CA TRP A 26 14.25 18.07 15.87
C TRP A 26 14.90 16.71 15.57
N ASP A 27 15.49 16.10 16.60
CA ASP A 27 16.00 14.73 16.47
C ASP A 27 14.84 13.72 16.37
N PRO A 28 14.77 12.94 15.26
CA PRO A 28 13.71 11.94 15.04
C PRO A 28 13.61 10.86 16.12
N LEU A 29 14.70 10.57 16.83
CA LEU A 29 14.74 9.51 17.83
C LEU A 29 14.18 9.93 19.19
N THR A 30 14.30 11.21 19.53
CA THR A 30 13.95 11.75 20.85
C THR A 30 12.69 12.60 20.83
N ALA A 31 12.33 13.16 19.68
CA ALA A 31 11.14 13.99 19.54
C ALA A 31 9.84 13.18 19.72
N ARG A 32 8.87 13.77 20.43
CA ARG A 32 7.54 13.20 20.66
C ARG A 32 6.55 13.79 19.65
N LEU A 33 6.40 13.12 18.49
CA LEU A 33 5.59 13.61 17.39
C LEU A 33 4.73 12.49 16.80
N VAL A 34 3.50 12.83 16.46
CA VAL A 34 2.61 12.00 15.63
C VAL A 34 2.25 12.73 14.34
N VAL A 35 2.13 12.00 13.25
CA VAL A 35 1.60 12.51 11.99
C VAL A 35 0.13 12.13 11.91
N ALA A 36 -0.75 13.11 12.05
CA ALA A 36 -2.20 12.96 11.93
C ALA A 36 -2.81 14.28 11.47
N ASP A 37 -3.98 14.24 10.85
CA ASP A 37 -4.67 15.43 10.38
C ASP A 37 -5.44 16.10 11.54
N PRO A 38 -5.01 17.29 12.02
CA PRO A 38 -5.66 17.97 13.13
C PRO A 38 -7.05 18.51 12.80
N GLU A 39 -7.39 18.67 11.52
CA GLU A 39 -8.72 19.12 11.08
C GLU A 39 -9.75 17.99 11.10
N ARG A 40 -9.30 16.74 11.22
CA ARG A 40 -10.18 15.59 11.42
C ARG A 40 -10.45 15.38 12.92
N SER A 41 -11.48 14.61 13.23
CA SER A 41 -11.82 14.28 14.63
C SER A 41 -10.72 13.46 15.30
N GLU A 42 -10.72 13.38 16.62
CA GLU A 42 -9.83 12.51 17.41
C GLU A 42 -9.89 11.02 17.03
N LYS A 43 -10.89 10.62 16.22
CA LYS A 43 -10.99 9.27 15.65
C LYS A 43 -10.06 9.07 14.45
N THR A 44 -9.35 10.10 13.99
CA THR A 44 -8.37 9.97 12.89
C THR A 44 -7.22 9.07 13.29
N ILE A 45 -6.68 8.36 12.30
CA ILE A 45 -5.53 7.48 12.49
C ILE A 45 -4.22 8.29 12.47
N CYS A 46 -3.31 7.95 13.36
CA CYS A 46 -1.93 8.42 13.31
C CYS A 46 -1.21 7.64 12.21
N LEU A 47 -0.83 8.33 11.13
CA LEU A 47 -0.09 7.73 10.01
C LEU A 47 1.30 7.26 10.42
N ALA A 48 1.93 8.03 11.31
CA ALA A 48 3.19 7.66 11.93
C ALA A 48 3.25 8.15 13.37
N VAL A 49 3.98 7.40 14.18
CA VAL A 49 4.29 7.70 15.57
C VAL A 49 5.80 7.70 15.72
N SER A 50 6.39 8.73 16.32
CA SER A 50 7.85 8.82 16.50
C SER A 50 8.39 7.70 17.40
N PRO A 51 9.68 7.36 17.28
CA PRO A 51 10.31 6.31 18.09
C PRO A 51 10.17 6.55 19.60
N ALA A 52 10.34 7.80 20.05
CA ALA A 52 10.20 8.15 21.47
C ALA A 52 8.79 7.85 22.00
N LEU A 53 7.74 8.16 21.25
CA LEU A 53 6.37 7.84 21.66
C LEU A 53 6.09 6.33 21.64
N LYS A 54 6.66 5.59 20.68
CA LYS A 54 6.56 4.11 20.64
C LYS A 54 7.19 3.48 21.88
N GLN A 55 8.35 4.00 22.34
CA GLN A 55 9.00 3.56 23.58
C GLN A 55 8.14 3.84 24.82
N MET A 56 7.31 4.88 24.80
CA MET A 56 6.32 5.19 25.84
C MET A 56 5.03 4.36 25.73
N GLY A 57 4.97 3.36 24.84
CA GLY A 57 3.84 2.46 24.69
C GLY A 57 2.74 2.96 23.74
N VAL A 58 2.94 4.06 23.01
CA VAL A 58 1.96 4.52 21.98
C VAL A 58 2.03 3.60 20.76
N PRO A 59 0.95 2.87 20.43
CA PRO A 59 0.95 1.93 19.31
C PRO A 59 1.12 2.63 17.95
N ASN A 60 1.78 1.97 17.03
CA ASN A 60 1.80 2.43 15.63
C ASN A 60 0.39 2.38 15.04
N ARG A 61 0.03 3.36 14.19
CA ARG A 61 -1.30 3.47 13.55
C ARG A 61 -2.47 3.50 14.54
N CYS A 62 -2.24 3.95 15.80
CA CYS A 62 -3.32 4.21 16.75
C CYS A 62 -4.21 5.36 16.27
N ARG A 63 -5.39 5.49 16.85
CA ARG A 63 -6.20 6.71 16.70
C ARG A 63 -5.75 7.76 17.70
N VAL A 64 -5.93 9.03 17.39
CA VAL A 64 -5.49 10.13 18.25
C VAL A 64 -6.03 9.99 19.68
N PHE A 65 -7.32 9.63 19.85
CA PHE A 65 -7.93 9.44 21.17
C PHE A 65 -7.35 8.27 21.99
N GLN A 66 -6.58 7.38 21.36
CA GLN A 66 -5.94 6.24 22.04
C GLN A 66 -4.58 6.61 22.64
N ILE A 67 -4.06 7.79 22.35
CA ILE A 67 -2.82 8.29 22.94
C ILE A 67 -3.14 8.72 24.39
N PRO A 68 -2.43 8.21 25.41
CA PRO A 68 -2.66 8.62 26.81
C PRO A 68 -2.51 10.14 26.97
N LYS A 69 -3.47 10.76 27.65
CA LYS A 69 -3.52 12.23 27.82
C LYS A 69 -2.33 12.79 28.61
N GLU A 70 -1.71 11.96 29.41
CA GLU A 70 -0.54 12.29 30.23
C GLU A 70 0.75 12.41 29.41
N ILE A 71 0.76 11.87 28.19
CA ILE A 71 1.94 11.92 27.32
C ILE A 71 1.89 13.21 26.47
N PRO A 72 2.77 14.19 26.72
CA PRO A 72 2.84 15.37 25.88
C PRO A 72 3.47 15.01 24.53
N TYR A 73 2.80 15.41 23.44
CA TYR A 73 3.28 15.22 22.07
C TYR A 73 2.92 16.40 21.17
N LYS A 74 3.58 16.49 20.04
CA LYS A 74 3.22 17.39 18.94
C LYS A 74 2.52 16.62 17.83
N MET A 75 1.53 17.23 17.22
CA MET A 75 0.83 16.69 16.04
C MET A 75 1.26 17.48 14.80
N ALA A 76 1.66 16.77 13.76
CA ALA A 76 1.96 17.33 12.44
C ALA A 76 0.92 16.87 11.41
N PRO A 77 0.38 17.77 10.59
CA PRO A 77 -0.47 17.37 9.47
C PRO A 77 0.34 16.56 8.45
N PRO A 78 -0.28 15.61 7.74
CA PRO A 78 0.39 14.87 6.67
C PRO A 78 0.83 15.79 5.53
N ARG A 79 2.05 15.58 5.03
CA ARG A 79 2.60 16.25 3.83
C ARG A 79 3.12 15.18 2.87
N MET A 80 2.19 14.48 2.22
CA MET A 80 2.51 13.27 1.45
C MET A 80 3.50 13.50 0.31
N GLN A 81 3.44 14.67 -0.35
CA GLN A 81 4.41 15.02 -1.40
C GLN A 81 5.82 15.13 -0.85
N LEU A 82 5.98 15.82 0.28
CA LEU A 82 7.28 15.94 0.95
C LEU A 82 7.87 14.55 1.30
N TYR A 83 7.02 13.62 1.75
CA TYR A 83 7.49 12.26 2.04
C TYR A 83 7.95 11.50 0.79
N ILE A 84 7.27 11.73 -0.35
CA ILE A 84 7.69 11.19 -1.65
C ILE A 84 9.04 11.79 -2.06
N ASP A 85 9.24 13.09 -1.87
CA ASP A 85 10.48 13.78 -2.22
C ASP A 85 11.67 13.24 -1.40
N TYR A 86 11.49 13.08 -0.07
CA TYR A 86 12.49 12.42 0.78
C TYR A 86 12.78 10.97 0.39
N ALA A 87 11.73 10.20 0.04
CA ALA A 87 11.89 8.83 -0.43
C ALA A 87 12.67 8.76 -1.75
N ALA A 88 12.45 9.72 -2.66
CA ALA A 88 13.20 9.84 -3.92
C ALA A 88 14.67 10.22 -3.67
N GLU A 89 14.95 11.10 -2.72
CA GLU A 89 16.31 11.43 -2.31
C GLU A 89 17.05 10.21 -1.76
N ILE A 90 16.39 9.43 -0.88
CA ILE A 90 16.94 8.20 -0.31
C ILE A 90 17.16 7.14 -1.40
N TYR A 91 16.24 7.02 -2.35
CA TYR A 91 16.45 6.16 -3.51
C TYR A 91 17.70 6.58 -4.32
N GLY A 92 17.95 7.88 -4.42
CA GLY A 92 19.20 8.43 -4.97
C GLY A 92 20.45 7.98 -4.20
N VAL A 93 20.36 7.83 -2.86
CA VAL A 93 21.45 7.25 -2.06
C VAL A 93 21.68 5.78 -2.42
N TYR A 94 20.63 4.96 -2.57
CA TYR A 94 20.79 3.56 -3.01
C TYR A 94 21.49 3.45 -4.35
N LEU A 95 21.17 4.33 -5.30
CA LEU A 95 21.75 4.34 -6.64
C LEU A 95 23.25 4.67 -6.66
N LYS A 96 23.82 5.26 -5.61
CA LYS A 96 25.28 5.45 -5.48
C LYS A 96 26.01 4.11 -5.32
N TYR A 97 25.34 3.08 -4.85
CA TYR A 97 25.93 1.80 -4.48
C TYR A 97 25.45 0.65 -5.37
N ILE A 98 24.19 0.65 -5.77
CA ILE A 98 23.51 -0.49 -6.38
C ILE A 98 22.78 -0.01 -7.65
N ALA A 99 22.87 -0.78 -8.73
CA ALA A 99 22.16 -0.48 -9.96
C ALA A 99 20.64 -0.62 -9.77
N LYS A 100 19.87 0.17 -10.51
CA LYS A 100 18.40 0.19 -10.40
C LYS A 100 17.73 -1.17 -10.65
N GLU A 101 18.40 -2.04 -11.43
CA GLU A 101 17.96 -3.38 -11.75
C GLU A 101 17.93 -4.28 -10.51
N ASP A 102 18.83 -4.04 -9.55
CA ASP A 102 19.02 -4.81 -8.32
C ASP A 102 18.33 -4.17 -7.10
N ILE A 103 17.57 -3.09 -7.31
CA ILE A 103 16.78 -2.42 -6.28
C ILE A 103 15.29 -2.71 -6.50
N GLN A 104 14.61 -3.24 -5.49
CA GLN A 104 13.14 -3.36 -5.45
C GLN A 104 12.58 -2.48 -4.35
N VAL A 105 11.92 -1.39 -4.72
CA VAL A 105 11.15 -0.56 -3.79
C VAL A 105 9.91 -1.35 -3.37
N TYR A 106 9.81 -1.65 -2.08
CA TYR A 106 8.70 -2.42 -1.50
C TYR A 106 7.58 -1.50 -1.00
N SER A 107 7.95 -0.38 -0.38
CA SER A 107 7.05 0.69 0.05
C SER A 107 7.76 2.04 -0.04
N ILE A 108 7.10 3.12 0.38
CA ILE A 108 7.70 4.46 0.41
C ILE A 108 8.89 4.56 1.39
N ASP A 109 8.96 3.67 2.37
CA ASP A 109 9.94 3.66 3.45
C ASP A 109 10.78 2.38 3.50
N GLU A 110 10.59 1.45 2.54
CA GLU A 110 11.28 0.17 2.55
C GLU A 110 11.72 -0.28 1.15
N ALA A 111 12.95 -0.76 1.04
CA ALA A 111 13.52 -1.29 -0.19
C ALA A 111 14.34 -2.56 0.04
N PHE A 112 14.32 -3.45 -0.94
CA PHE A 112 15.25 -4.58 -1.07
C PHE A 112 16.34 -4.27 -2.08
N LEU A 113 17.55 -4.69 -1.77
CA LEU A 113 18.75 -4.50 -2.59
C LEU A 113 19.43 -5.87 -2.76
N ASP A 114 19.61 -6.36 -3.97
CA ASP A 114 20.49 -7.50 -4.26
C ASP A 114 21.92 -6.98 -4.26
N VAL A 115 22.70 -7.38 -3.27
CA VAL A 115 24.08 -6.92 -3.10
C VAL A 115 25.12 -7.97 -3.50
N THR A 116 24.68 -9.09 -4.02
CA THR A 116 25.52 -10.27 -4.30
C THR A 116 26.80 -9.91 -5.06
N ASP A 117 26.68 -9.26 -6.21
CA ASP A 117 27.81 -8.96 -7.09
C ASP A 117 28.61 -7.73 -6.63
N TYR A 118 28.05 -6.94 -5.72
CA TYR A 118 28.66 -5.69 -5.23
C TYR A 118 29.61 -5.90 -4.06
N LEU A 119 29.47 -7.00 -3.29
CA LEU A 119 30.33 -7.28 -2.13
C LEU A 119 31.79 -7.39 -2.52
N HIS A 120 32.08 -8.09 -3.62
CA HIS A 120 33.43 -8.19 -4.13
C HIS A 120 33.93 -6.84 -4.65
N LEU A 121 33.09 -6.08 -5.36
CA LEU A 121 33.42 -4.76 -5.90
C LEU A 121 33.86 -3.78 -4.80
N TYR A 122 33.09 -3.77 -3.69
CA TYR A 122 33.38 -2.87 -2.57
C TYR A 122 34.35 -3.45 -1.54
N GLN A 123 34.78 -4.73 -1.69
CA GLN A 123 35.59 -5.46 -0.71
C GLN A 123 35.01 -5.37 0.71
N MET A 124 33.69 -5.53 0.83
CA MET A 124 32.93 -5.42 2.06
C MET A 124 32.06 -6.65 2.27
N THR A 125 31.79 -6.97 3.53
CA THR A 125 30.70 -7.88 3.89
C THR A 125 29.36 -7.19 3.66
N ALA A 126 28.27 -7.95 3.54
CA ALA A 126 26.93 -7.39 3.37
C ALA A 126 26.50 -6.52 4.56
N VAL A 127 26.93 -6.88 5.77
CA VAL A 127 26.68 -6.09 6.99
C VAL A 127 27.42 -4.75 6.94
N GLU A 128 28.67 -4.72 6.49
CA GLU A 128 29.45 -3.47 6.35
C GLU A 128 28.86 -2.58 5.26
N LEU A 129 28.48 -3.15 4.10
CA LEU A 129 27.83 -2.39 3.05
C LEU A 129 26.47 -1.83 3.50
N GLY A 130 25.65 -2.63 4.19
CA GLY A 130 24.38 -2.19 4.76
C GLY A 130 24.58 -1.03 5.76
N ARG A 131 25.58 -1.13 6.65
CA ARG A 131 25.92 -0.05 7.59
C ARG A 131 26.36 1.22 6.88
N LYS A 132 27.17 1.09 5.82
CA LYS A 132 27.61 2.23 5.01
C LYS A 132 26.46 2.93 4.31
N ILE A 133 25.53 2.19 3.71
CA ILE A 133 24.34 2.75 3.07
C ILE A 133 23.44 3.45 4.12
N MET A 134 23.19 2.81 5.27
CA MET A 134 22.40 3.42 6.35
C MET A 134 23.04 4.72 6.86
N GLN A 135 24.38 4.78 6.96
CA GLN A 135 25.08 5.99 7.38
C GLN A 135 24.95 7.10 6.32
N ASP A 136 25.10 6.80 5.02
CA ASP A 136 24.90 7.79 3.94
C ASP A 136 23.47 8.32 3.92
N ILE A 137 22.45 7.48 4.16
CA ILE A 137 21.05 7.93 4.34
C ILE A 137 20.95 8.91 5.50
N LEU A 138 21.54 8.57 6.64
CA LEU A 138 21.50 9.41 7.84
C LEU A 138 22.23 10.74 7.62
N ASP A 139 23.38 10.72 6.96
CA ASP A 139 24.19 11.92 6.67
C ASP A 139 23.48 12.85 5.69
N THR A 140 22.83 12.27 4.68
CA THR A 140 22.10 12.99 3.61
C THR A 140 20.78 13.57 4.13
N THR A 141 19.94 12.74 4.78
CA THR A 141 18.55 13.11 5.10
C THR A 141 18.26 13.29 6.60
N LYS A 142 19.20 12.96 7.47
CA LYS A 142 19.02 12.89 8.93
C LYS A 142 17.96 11.88 9.38
N ILE A 143 17.52 10.97 8.50
CA ILE A 143 16.53 9.95 8.81
C ILE A 143 17.25 8.64 9.18
N PRO A 144 17.00 8.09 10.39
CA PRO A 144 17.58 6.82 10.77
C PRO A 144 16.92 5.65 10.06
N ALA A 145 17.72 4.63 9.72
CA ALA A 145 17.28 3.40 9.07
C ALA A 145 17.63 2.16 9.93
N ALA A 146 17.03 1.03 9.56
CA ALA A 146 17.42 -0.30 10.01
C ALA A 146 17.61 -1.22 8.79
N CYS A 147 18.45 -2.24 8.91
CA CYS A 147 18.78 -3.13 7.81
C CYS A 147 18.74 -4.58 8.24
N GLY A 148 17.97 -5.39 7.53
CA GLY A 148 18.05 -6.84 7.58
C GLY A 148 18.88 -7.37 6.43
N VAL A 149 19.82 -8.27 6.71
CA VAL A 149 20.67 -8.95 5.73
C VAL A 149 20.22 -10.41 5.66
N GLY A 150 20.00 -10.93 4.48
CA GLY A 150 19.56 -12.34 4.30
C GLY A 150 20.07 -12.98 3.04
N THR A 151 20.11 -14.30 3.04
CA THR A 151 20.51 -15.12 1.86
C THR A 151 19.36 -15.24 0.84
N ASN A 152 18.20 -14.71 1.14
CA ASN A 152 17.06 -14.53 0.25
C ASN A 152 16.19 -13.36 0.74
N LEU A 153 15.18 -12.95 -0.05
CA LEU A 153 14.32 -11.81 0.28
C LEU A 153 13.55 -12.03 1.59
N TYR A 154 13.05 -13.24 1.83
CA TYR A 154 12.33 -13.55 3.06
C TYR A 154 13.20 -13.39 4.30
N LEU A 155 14.40 -13.98 4.30
CA LEU A 155 15.32 -13.88 5.42
C LEU A 155 15.83 -12.47 5.67
N ALA A 156 16.06 -11.67 4.61
CA ALA A 156 16.40 -10.26 4.75
C ALA A 156 15.25 -9.48 5.45
N LYS A 157 14.00 -9.73 5.05
CA LYS A 157 12.83 -9.08 5.66
C LYS A 157 12.61 -9.51 7.11
N VAL A 158 12.73 -10.80 7.39
CA VAL A 158 12.57 -11.33 8.76
C VAL A 158 13.69 -10.85 9.68
N ALA A 159 14.95 -10.82 9.18
CA ALA A 159 16.08 -10.23 9.92
C ALA A 159 15.81 -8.77 10.29
N LEU A 160 15.24 -7.99 9.37
CA LEU A 160 14.86 -6.59 9.61
C LEU A 160 13.79 -6.49 10.69
N ASP A 161 12.65 -7.17 10.49
CA ASP A 161 11.44 -6.94 11.31
C ASP A 161 11.55 -7.51 12.72
N ILE A 162 12.15 -8.70 12.87
CA ILE A 162 12.21 -9.40 14.16
C ILE A 162 13.51 -9.11 14.93
N MET A 163 14.62 -8.84 14.23
CA MET A 163 15.92 -8.70 14.90
C MET A 163 16.48 -7.27 14.82
N ALA A 164 16.77 -6.74 13.61
CA ALA A 164 17.48 -5.49 13.42
C ALA A 164 16.81 -4.28 14.12
N LYS A 165 15.48 -4.24 14.14
CA LYS A 165 14.72 -3.17 14.81
C LYS A 165 14.92 -3.11 16.33
N HIS A 166 15.43 -4.20 16.93
CA HIS A 166 15.69 -4.35 18.35
C HIS A 166 17.20 -4.32 18.70
N GLU A 167 18.08 -4.42 17.70
CA GLU A 167 19.54 -4.32 17.89
C GLU A 167 19.99 -2.85 18.02
N THR A 168 21.07 -2.64 18.76
CA THR A 168 21.63 -1.28 18.99
C THR A 168 22.13 -0.63 17.71
N ASP A 169 22.82 -1.39 16.86
CA ASP A 169 23.34 -0.94 15.56
C ASP A 169 22.30 -1.08 14.42
N ARG A 170 21.10 -1.57 14.74
CA ARG A 170 19.95 -1.70 13.84
C ARG A 170 20.24 -2.50 12.56
N ILE A 171 21.14 -3.46 12.66
CA ILE A 171 21.44 -4.37 11.56
C ILE A 171 21.48 -5.81 12.07
N ALA A 172 20.90 -6.75 11.31
CA ALA A 172 20.92 -8.17 11.65
C ALA A 172 21.09 -9.02 10.40
N TYR A 173 21.70 -10.19 10.55
CA TYR A 173 21.94 -11.14 9.47
C TYR A 173 21.26 -12.47 9.75
N LEU A 174 20.59 -13.04 8.74
CA LEU A 174 20.01 -14.38 8.74
C LEU A 174 20.40 -15.15 7.47
N ASP A 175 20.83 -16.38 7.69
CA ASP A 175 20.79 -17.49 6.73
C ASP A 175 19.79 -18.55 7.23
N GLU A 176 19.51 -19.59 6.44
CA GLU A 176 18.56 -20.65 6.82
C GLU A 176 18.93 -21.34 8.14
N ALA A 177 20.22 -21.54 8.43
CA ALA A 177 20.67 -22.22 9.65
C ALA A 177 20.37 -21.35 10.88
N ARG A 178 20.77 -20.08 10.84
CA ARG A 178 20.49 -19.10 11.92
C ARG A 178 19.02 -18.82 12.10
N TYR A 179 18.24 -18.80 11.01
CA TYR A 179 16.80 -18.66 11.06
C TYR A 179 16.17 -19.80 11.86
N ARG A 180 16.54 -21.08 11.56
CA ARG A 180 16.05 -22.24 12.29
C ARG A 180 16.49 -22.25 13.75
N GLU A 181 17.73 -21.90 14.01
CA GLU A 181 18.26 -21.83 15.37
C GLU A 181 17.57 -20.78 16.25
N ARG A 182 17.33 -19.58 15.69
CA ARG A 182 16.92 -18.41 16.49
C ARG A 182 15.43 -18.12 16.45
N LEU A 183 14.77 -18.37 15.31
CA LEU A 183 13.42 -17.87 15.05
C LEU A 183 12.35 -18.95 14.83
N TRP A 184 12.71 -20.22 14.68
CA TRP A 184 11.72 -21.27 14.45
C TRP A 184 10.63 -21.34 15.52
N LYS A 185 10.99 -21.05 16.78
CA LYS A 185 10.08 -21.02 17.95
C LYS A 185 9.59 -19.64 18.34
N HIS A 186 9.95 -18.61 17.55
CA HIS A 186 9.52 -17.24 17.81
C HIS A 186 7.99 -17.09 17.75
N LYS A 187 7.46 -16.29 18.65
CA LYS A 187 6.03 -15.93 18.73
C LYS A 187 5.90 -14.43 18.95
N PRO A 188 4.83 -13.82 18.42
CA PRO A 188 3.72 -14.41 17.65
C PRO A 188 4.09 -14.65 16.18
N LEU A 189 3.38 -15.56 15.51
CA LEU A 189 3.56 -15.83 14.08
C LEU A 189 3.27 -14.60 13.19
N THR A 190 2.51 -13.63 13.68
CA THR A 190 2.22 -12.37 12.95
C THR A 190 3.43 -11.48 12.75
N ASP A 191 4.55 -11.74 13.42
CA ASP A 191 5.81 -11.00 13.24
C ASP A 191 6.53 -11.42 11.94
N PHE A 192 6.21 -12.61 11.44
CA PHE A 192 6.79 -13.11 10.20
C PHE A 192 6.12 -12.52 8.97
N TRP A 193 6.94 -12.14 8.01
CA TRP A 193 6.46 -11.57 6.75
C TRP A 193 5.46 -12.50 6.06
N ARG A 194 4.37 -11.93 5.54
CA ARG A 194 3.23 -12.59 4.89
C ARG A 194 2.36 -13.47 5.80
N VAL A 195 2.58 -13.49 7.10
CA VAL A 195 1.71 -14.19 8.05
C VAL A 195 0.75 -13.21 8.72
N GLY A 196 -0.47 -13.12 8.20
CA GLY A 196 -1.51 -12.25 8.74
C GLY A 196 -2.37 -12.94 9.83
N ARG A 197 -3.22 -12.14 10.51
CA ARG A 197 -4.12 -12.66 11.56
C ARG A 197 -5.00 -13.81 11.11
N GLY A 198 -5.57 -13.74 9.89
CA GLY A 198 -6.40 -14.83 9.35
C GLY A 198 -5.62 -16.11 9.07
N THR A 199 -4.33 -16.02 8.74
CA THR A 199 -3.43 -17.17 8.60
C THR A 199 -3.16 -17.78 9.97
N VAL A 200 -2.82 -16.96 10.98
CA VAL A 200 -2.59 -17.40 12.35
C VAL A 200 -3.82 -18.06 12.95
N GLU A 201 -5.02 -17.51 12.75
CA GLU A 201 -6.26 -18.10 13.24
C GLU A 201 -6.48 -19.51 12.66
N ARG A 202 -6.30 -19.68 11.36
CA ARG A 202 -6.41 -21.00 10.70
C ARG A 202 -5.36 -21.99 11.20
N LEU A 203 -4.10 -21.55 11.37
CA LEU A 203 -3.02 -22.39 11.92
C LEU A 203 -3.29 -22.78 13.38
N SER A 204 -3.75 -21.84 14.20
CA SER A 204 -4.10 -22.11 15.61
C SER A 204 -5.21 -23.14 15.75
N ASN A 205 -6.22 -23.12 14.87
CA ASN A 205 -7.28 -24.13 14.82
C ASN A 205 -6.75 -25.53 14.45
N MET A 206 -5.55 -25.62 13.88
CA MET A 206 -4.83 -26.87 13.58
C MET A 206 -3.80 -27.23 14.66
N GLY A 207 -3.69 -26.44 15.74
CA GLY A 207 -2.70 -26.62 16.80
C GLY A 207 -1.29 -26.15 16.43
N ILE A 208 -1.13 -25.34 15.36
CA ILE A 208 0.15 -24.85 14.85
C ILE A 208 0.35 -23.41 15.27
N CYS A 209 1.44 -23.12 16.01
CA CYS A 209 1.72 -21.81 16.61
C CYS A 209 3.14 -21.27 16.33
N THR A 210 3.99 -22.02 15.64
CA THR A 210 5.39 -21.66 15.35
C THR A 210 5.77 -22.03 13.91
N MET A 211 6.85 -21.43 13.39
CA MET A 211 7.40 -21.79 12.08
C MET A 211 7.94 -23.23 12.05
N GLU A 212 8.52 -23.71 13.15
CA GLU A 212 8.95 -25.11 13.29
C GLU A 212 7.78 -26.08 13.11
N GLU A 213 6.63 -25.78 13.72
CA GLU A 213 5.43 -26.61 13.61
C GLU A 213 4.84 -26.58 12.21
N ILE A 214 4.90 -25.42 11.50
CA ILE A 214 4.50 -25.34 10.08
C ILE A 214 5.43 -26.22 9.23
N ALA A 215 6.75 -26.09 9.41
CA ALA A 215 7.76 -26.84 8.64
C ALA A 215 7.59 -28.36 8.76
N HIS A 216 7.15 -28.84 9.92
CA HIS A 216 6.95 -30.27 10.19
C HIS A 216 5.50 -30.75 10.02
N ALA A 217 4.57 -29.87 9.72
CA ALA A 217 3.18 -30.20 9.47
C ALA A 217 3.02 -31.03 8.17
N ARG A 218 2.00 -31.90 8.14
CA ARG A 218 1.67 -32.60 6.89
C ARG A 218 1.23 -31.60 5.81
N GLU A 219 1.96 -31.53 4.71
CA GLU A 219 1.69 -30.61 3.61
C GLU A 219 0.24 -30.68 3.12
N SER A 220 -0.34 -31.92 3.03
CA SER A 220 -1.74 -32.09 2.59
C SER A 220 -2.76 -31.35 3.46
N LEU A 221 -2.48 -31.16 4.76
CA LEU A 221 -3.32 -30.38 5.66
C LEU A 221 -3.19 -28.88 5.38
N LEU A 222 -1.97 -28.42 5.14
CA LEU A 222 -1.72 -27.01 4.79
C LEU A 222 -2.32 -26.66 3.44
N TYR A 223 -2.15 -27.51 2.41
CA TYR A 223 -2.80 -27.30 1.10
C TYR A 223 -4.33 -27.30 1.19
N LYS A 224 -4.91 -28.15 2.04
CA LYS A 224 -6.37 -28.14 2.28
C LYS A 224 -6.85 -26.84 2.91
N ALA A 225 -6.06 -26.24 3.81
CA ALA A 225 -6.42 -25.02 4.52
C ALA A 225 -6.14 -23.74 3.72
N PHE A 226 -5.06 -23.71 2.95
CA PHE A 226 -4.53 -22.48 2.32
C PHE A 226 -4.49 -22.56 0.78
N GLY A 227 -4.80 -23.72 0.17
CA GLY A 227 -4.67 -23.87 -1.28
C GLY A 227 -3.21 -23.72 -1.73
N ILE A 228 -3.00 -23.06 -2.87
CA ILE A 228 -1.66 -22.83 -3.42
C ILE A 228 -0.78 -21.94 -2.52
N ASP A 229 -1.38 -21.09 -1.69
CA ASP A 229 -0.64 -20.25 -0.74
C ASP A 229 0.10 -21.06 0.33
N ALA A 230 -0.25 -22.35 0.49
CA ALA A 230 0.48 -23.26 1.38
C ALA A 230 1.94 -23.46 0.95
N GLU A 231 2.24 -23.44 -0.34
CA GLU A 231 3.59 -23.61 -0.88
C GLU A 231 4.53 -22.52 -0.34
N LEU A 232 4.10 -21.26 -0.47
CA LEU A 232 4.85 -20.14 0.08
C LEU A 232 5.01 -20.23 1.61
N LEU A 233 3.95 -20.64 2.31
CA LEU A 233 3.98 -20.76 3.77
C LEU A 233 4.96 -21.86 4.23
N ILE A 234 5.02 -22.98 3.53
CA ILE A 234 5.94 -24.09 3.80
C ILE A 234 7.38 -23.65 3.51
N ASP A 235 7.64 -23.04 2.34
CA ASP A 235 8.97 -22.55 2.00
C ASP A 235 9.49 -21.54 3.03
N HIS A 236 8.68 -20.56 3.40
CA HIS A 236 9.02 -19.58 4.43
C HIS A 236 9.27 -20.24 5.80
N ALA A 237 8.52 -21.28 6.16
CA ALA A 237 8.76 -22.01 7.41
C ALA A 237 10.14 -22.68 7.42
N TRP A 238 10.65 -23.11 6.26
CA TRP A 238 12.02 -23.60 6.11
C TRP A 238 13.08 -22.51 5.94
N GLY A 239 12.68 -21.24 5.82
CA GLY A 239 13.58 -20.11 5.54
C GLY A 239 13.97 -19.98 4.07
N ARG A 240 13.16 -20.52 3.17
CA ARG A 240 13.40 -20.51 1.72
C ARG A 240 12.54 -19.45 1.04
N GLU A 241 13.09 -18.81 0.03
CA GLU A 241 12.39 -17.93 -0.89
C GLU A 241 13.08 -18.00 -2.25
N PRO A 242 12.47 -18.67 -3.23
CA PRO A 242 13.08 -18.85 -4.54
C PRO A 242 12.99 -17.59 -5.41
N VAL A 243 12.06 -16.66 -5.11
CA VAL A 243 11.81 -15.46 -5.89
C VAL A 243 12.96 -14.45 -5.73
N THR A 244 13.44 -13.93 -6.84
CA THR A 244 14.49 -12.90 -6.90
C THR A 244 13.90 -11.53 -7.28
N ILE A 245 14.69 -10.47 -7.15
CA ILE A 245 14.31 -9.12 -7.63
C ILE A 245 14.06 -9.15 -9.15
N ALA A 246 14.84 -9.90 -9.90
CA ALA A 246 14.65 -10.05 -11.34
C ALA A 246 13.31 -10.69 -11.69
N ASP A 247 12.89 -11.73 -10.94
CA ASP A 247 11.58 -12.37 -11.13
C ASP A 247 10.44 -11.41 -10.81
N ILE A 248 10.55 -10.62 -9.74
CA ILE A 248 9.55 -9.60 -9.38
C ILE A 248 9.41 -8.58 -10.51
N LYS A 249 10.51 -8.09 -11.06
CA LYS A 249 10.50 -7.12 -12.17
C LYS A 249 10.00 -7.68 -13.49
N ALA A 250 10.25 -8.96 -13.73
CA ALA A 250 9.77 -9.66 -14.93
C ALA A 250 8.30 -10.06 -14.84
N TYR A 251 7.73 -10.13 -13.64
CA TYR A 251 6.34 -10.56 -13.45
C TYR A 251 5.34 -9.63 -14.15
N ARG A 252 4.43 -10.23 -14.89
CA ARG A 252 3.29 -9.54 -15.51
C ARG A 252 2.01 -10.21 -15.05
N PRO A 253 1.14 -9.50 -14.33
CA PRO A 253 -0.13 -10.07 -13.86
C PRO A 253 -1.02 -10.45 -15.04
N LYS A 254 -1.67 -11.61 -14.97
CA LYS A 254 -2.62 -12.08 -15.99
C LYS A 254 -3.90 -11.25 -15.99
N ASN A 255 -4.31 -10.76 -14.82
CA ASN A 255 -5.49 -9.94 -14.65
C ASN A 255 -5.09 -8.61 -14.02
N THR A 256 -5.57 -7.53 -14.59
CA THR A 256 -5.40 -6.19 -14.04
C THR A 256 -6.73 -5.64 -13.55
N SER A 257 -6.68 -4.83 -12.50
CA SER A 257 -7.85 -4.14 -11.98
C SER A 257 -7.48 -2.74 -11.53
N PHE A 258 -8.40 -1.81 -11.69
CA PHE A 258 -8.33 -0.46 -11.14
C PHE A 258 -9.31 -0.34 -9.99
N SER A 259 -8.84 0.02 -8.83
CA SER A 259 -9.68 0.14 -7.64
C SER A 259 -9.48 1.49 -6.96
N SER A 260 -10.58 2.12 -6.61
CA SER A 260 -10.61 3.32 -5.78
C SER A 260 -11.45 3.08 -4.55
N GLY A 261 -10.95 3.49 -3.38
CA GLY A 261 -11.68 3.39 -2.13
C GLY A 261 -11.59 4.67 -1.31
N GLN A 262 -12.65 4.98 -0.59
CA GLN A 262 -12.61 6.08 0.38
C GLN A 262 -13.48 5.79 1.60
N VAL A 263 -13.03 6.31 2.73
CA VAL A 263 -13.84 6.44 3.94
C VAL A 263 -14.35 7.88 3.95
N LEU A 264 -15.66 8.04 3.98
CA LEU A 264 -16.30 9.35 3.92
C LEU A 264 -16.07 10.13 5.23
N PRO A 265 -15.96 11.47 5.21
CA PRO A 265 -15.68 12.28 6.39
C PRO A 265 -16.80 12.26 7.42
N ARG A 266 -18.04 12.10 6.96
CA ARG A 266 -19.26 11.98 7.76
C ARG A 266 -20.13 10.83 7.27
N ASP A 267 -21.24 10.60 7.88
CA ASP A 267 -22.28 9.72 7.38
C ASP A 267 -22.99 10.40 6.20
N TYR A 268 -23.13 9.70 5.09
CA TYR A 268 -23.73 10.18 3.84
C TYR A 268 -25.07 9.51 3.62
N GLU A 269 -26.03 10.27 3.12
CA GLU A 269 -27.34 9.75 2.73
C GLU A 269 -27.28 8.99 1.40
N TYR A 270 -28.37 8.34 1.04
CA TYR A 270 -28.44 7.47 -0.14
C TYR A 270 -28.07 8.21 -1.44
N GLU A 271 -28.66 9.39 -1.70
CA GLU A 271 -28.38 10.16 -2.93
C GLU A 271 -27.02 10.84 -2.90
N GLU A 272 -26.54 11.26 -1.74
CA GLU A 272 -25.16 11.73 -1.58
C GLU A 272 -24.14 10.62 -1.93
N GLY A 273 -24.44 9.37 -1.56
CA GLY A 273 -23.64 8.21 -1.92
C GLY A 273 -23.62 7.95 -3.43
N VAL A 274 -24.75 8.16 -4.14
CA VAL A 274 -24.79 8.09 -5.63
C VAL A 274 -23.82 9.10 -6.24
N LEU A 275 -23.83 10.34 -5.76
CA LEU A 275 -22.94 11.40 -6.22
C LEU A 275 -21.48 10.98 -6.08
N VAL A 276 -21.07 10.55 -4.87
CA VAL A 276 -19.69 10.16 -4.61
C VAL A 276 -19.25 8.96 -5.46
N VAL A 277 -20.11 7.96 -5.67
CA VAL A 277 -19.80 6.81 -6.52
C VAL A 277 -19.62 7.24 -7.97
N LYS A 278 -20.40 8.20 -8.47
CA LYS A 278 -20.23 8.79 -9.81
C LYS A 278 -18.91 9.55 -9.94
N GLU A 279 -18.54 10.34 -8.93
CA GLU A 279 -17.24 11.02 -8.88
C GLU A 279 -16.07 10.03 -8.94
N MET A 280 -16.15 8.95 -8.15
CA MET A 280 -15.12 7.90 -8.16
C MET A 280 -15.03 7.18 -9.50
N ALA A 281 -16.18 6.93 -10.14
CA ALA A 281 -16.24 6.31 -11.46
C ALA A 281 -15.63 7.23 -12.53
N ASP A 282 -15.89 8.52 -12.47
CA ASP A 282 -15.31 9.52 -13.38
C ASP A 282 -13.78 9.52 -13.31
N LEU A 283 -13.21 9.56 -12.11
CA LEU A 283 -11.76 9.54 -11.93
C LEU A 283 -11.13 8.24 -12.44
N LEU A 284 -11.73 7.07 -12.14
CA LEU A 284 -11.24 5.79 -12.64
C LEU A 284 -11.37 5.67 -14.17
N CYS A 285 -12.36 6.32 -14.79
CA CYS A 285 -12.46 6.39 -16.25
C CYS A 285 -11.29 7.19 -16.86
N LEU A 286 -10.91 8.31 -16.24
CA LEU A 286 -9.75 9.08 -16.68
C LEU A 286 -8.46 8.25 -16.59
N ASP A 287 -8.28 7.48 -15.52
CA ASP A 287 -7.13 6.59 -15.36
C ASP A 287 -7.08 5.49 -16.45
N LEU A 288 -8.23 4.92 -16.84
CA LEU A 288 -8.30 3.97 -17.95
C LEU A 288 -7.88 4.61 -19.27
N VAL A 289 -8.44 5.79 -19.59
CA VAL A 289 -8.16 6.50 -20.86
C VAL A 289 -6.71 6.95 -20.93
N ASP A 290 -6.14 7.44 -19.82
CA ASP A 290 -4.74 7.87 -19.74
C ASP A 290 -3.77 6.73 -20.06
N GLN A 291 -4.13 5.49 -19.70
CA GLN A 291 -3.33 4.29 -19.94
C GLN A 291 -3.72 3.50 -21.20
N GLY A 292 -4.69 3.98 -21.98
CA GLY A 292 -5.16 3.27 -23.19
C GLY A 292 -5.84 1.93 -22.86
N LEU A 293 -6.61 1.89 -21.77
CA LEU A 293 -7.24 0.67 -21.26
C LEU A 293 -8.77 0.76 -21.29
N VAL A 294 -9.41 -0.40 -21.34
CA VAL A 294 -10.86 -0.57 -21.22
C VAL A 294 -11.17 -1.60 -20.14
N THR A 295 -12.37 -1.54 -19.57
CA THR A 295 -12.86 -2.52 -18.59
C THR A 295 -14.09 -3.24 -19.06
N SER A 296 -14.27 -4.49 -18.64
CA SER A 296 -15.45 -5.32 -18.95
C SER A 296 -16.33 -5.62 -17.72
N HIS A 297 -15.86 -5.34 -16.50
CA HIS A 297 -16.60 -5.64 -15.29
C HIS A 297 -16.43 -4.52 -14.24
N ILE A 298 -17.52 -4.29 -13.48
CA ILE A 298 -17.55 -3.33 -12.37
C ILE A 298 -17.94 -4.08 -11.10
N SER A 299 -17.22 -3.84 -10.01
CA SER A 299 -17.56 -4.29 -8.67
C SER A 299 -17.69 -3.10 -7.74
N LEU A 300 -18.71 -3.09 -6.89
CA LEU A 300 -18.99 -2.03 -5.92
C LEU A 300 -19.22 -2.64 -4.54
N THR A 301 -18.55 -2.07 -3.54
CA THR A 301 -18.76 -2.40 -2.13
C THR A 301 -19.06 -1.13 -1.35
N ILE A 302 -20.16 -1.13 -0.62
CA ILE A 302 -20.61 -0.02 0.21
C ILE A 302 -20.62 -0.46 1.67
N GLY A 303 -19.80 0.20 2.50
CA GLY A 303 -19.82 0.03 3.95
C GLY A 303 -20.74 1.07 4.58
N TYR A 304 -21.63 0.62 5.45
CA TYR A 304 -22.57 1.47 6.17
C TYR A 304 -21.97 2.04 7.46
N SER A 305 -22.61 3.07 7.98
CA SER A 305 -22.32 3.60 9.32
C SER A 305 -22.63 2.55 10.40
N ASN A 306 -21.86 2.58 11.48
CA ASN A 306 -22.04 1.65 12.61
C ASN A 306 -23.34 1.87 13.41
N GLN A 307 -24.13 2.91 13.08
CA GLN A 307 -25.36 3.22 13.80
C GLN A 307 -26.43 2.11 13.74
N LYS A 308 -26.44 1.31 12.65
CA LYS A 308 -27.47 0.27 12.42
C LYS A 308 -26.90 -1.12 12.12
N CYS A 309 -25.58 -1.35 12.30
CA CYS A 309 -24.93 -2.67 12.13
C CYS A 309 -25.35 -3.45 10.87
N PHE A 310 -25.52 -2.77 9.74
CA PHE A 310 -25.83 -3.43 8.48
C PHE A 310 -24.58 -4.07 7.89
N GLU A 311 -24.71 -5.28 7.34
CA GLU A 311 -23.66 -5.89 6.53
C GLU A 311 -23.38 -5.04 5.28
N PRO A 312 -22.10 -4.92 4.87
CA PRO A 312 -21.76 -4.16 3.68
C PRO A 312 -22.48 -4.67 2.44
N ALA A 313 -23.04 -3.76 1.65
CA ALA A 313 -23.61 -4.10 0.36
C ALA A 313 -22.46 -4.38 -0.64
N LYS A 314 -22.57 -5.49 -1.37
CA LYS A 314 -21.60 -5.92 -2.39
C LYS A 314 -22.34 -6.34 -3.64
N GLY A 315 -21.81 -5.94 -4.79
CA GLY A 315 -22.36 -6.36 -6.07
C GLY A 315 -21.38 -6.13 -7.21
N SER A 316 -21.65 -6.79 -8.32
CA SER A 316 -20.90 -6.62 -9.55
C SER A 316 -21.83 -6.63 -10.76
N THR A 317 -21.34 -6.11 -11.87
CA THR A 317 -22.02 -6.14 -13.17
C THR A 317 -20.99 -6.32 -14.28
N THR A 318 -21.38 -7.11 -15.28
CA THR A 318 -20.62 -7.29 -16.53
C THR A 318 -21.16 -6.30 -17.56
N LEU A 319 -20.26 -5.64 -18.26
CA LEU A 319 -20.62 -4.73 -19.34
C LEU A 319 -20.92 -5.53 -20.61
N ARG A 320 -21.79 -5.03 -21.46
CA ARG A 320 -22.11 -5.67 -22.76
C ARG A 320 -20.90 -5.73 -23.68
N SER A 321 -20.09 -4.67 -23.68
CA SER A 321 -18.78 -4.60 -24.34
C SER A 321 -17.79 -3.85 -23.46
N ALA A 322 -16.50 -4.19 -23.55
CA ALA A 322 -15.45 -3.49 -22.83
C ALA A 322 -15.42 -2.02 -23.27
N THR A 323 -15.21 -1.10 -22.33
CA THR A 323 -15.24 0.33 -22.62
C THR A 323 -14.46 1.15 -21.59
N SER A 324 -13.98 2.33 -22.00
CA SER A 324 -13.49 3.41 -21.15
C SER A 324 -14.40 4.64 -21.20
N SER A 325 -15.53 4.58 -21.92
CA SER A 325 -16.48 5.69 -22.02
C SER A 325 -17.06 6.04 -20.66
N ASN A 326 -16.84 7.26 -20.24
CA ASN A 326 -17.33 7.81 -18.99
C ASN A 326 -18.86 7.72 -18.87
N ARG A 327 -19.58 8.13 -19.92
CA ARG A 327 -21.04 8.12 -19.96
C ARG A 327 -21.61 6.73 -19.72
N ARG A 328 -21.03 5.71 -20.37
CA ARG A 328 -21.47 4.31 -20.22
C ARG A 328 -21.17 3.79 -18.83
N LEU A 329 -19.94 3.97 -18.35
CA LEU A 329 -19.49 3.48 -17.04
C LEU A 329 -20.27 4.12 -15.90
N LEU A 330 -20.55 5.44 -15.95
CA LEU A 330 -21.37 6.13 -14.95
C LEU A 330 -22.78 5.54 -14.87
N SER A 331 -23.41 5.24 -16.00
CA SER A 331 -24.75 4.62 -16.05
C SER A 331 -24.77 3.24 -15.37
N TYR A 332 -23.78 2.38 -15.69
CA TYR A 332 -23.67 1.05 -15.07
C TYR A 332 -23.39 1.12 -13.57
N VAL A 333 -22.53 2.04 -13.14
CA VAL A 333 -22.18 2.24 -11.73
C VAL A 333 -23.40 2.73 -10.95
N GLU A 334 -24.17 3.68 -11.47
CA GLU A 334 -25.39 4.17 -10.82
C GLU A 334 -26.45 3.07 -10.72
N GLN A 335 -26.70 2.31 -11.79
CA GLN A 335 -27.63 1.19 -11.78
C GLN A 335 -27.20 0.12 -10.77
N LEU A 336 -25.91 -0.20 -10.70
CA LEU A 336 -25.36 -1.16 -9.74
C LEU A 336 -25.58 -0.66 -8.31
N TYR A 337 -25.27 0.62 -8.03
CA TYR A 337 -25.47 1.24 -6.74
C TYR A 337 -26.93 1.14 -6.32
N ARG A 338 -27.86 1.60 -7.16
CA ARG A 338 -29.31 1.60 -6.87
C ARG A 338 -29.87 0.18 -6.66
N ARG A 339 -29.27 -0.84 -7.28
CA ARG A 339 -29.65 -2.24 -7.11
C ARG A 339 -29.21 -2.84 -5.78
N ILE A 340 -28.01 -2.48 -5.26
CA ILE A 340 -27.44 -3.17 -4.10
C ILE A 340 -27.54 -2.38 -2.80
N VAL A 341 -27.60 -1.05 -2.87
CA VAL A 341 -27.58 -0.20 -1.68
C VAL A 341 -28.96 -0.08 -1.06
N ARG A 342 -29.02 -0.22 0.25
CA ARG A 342 -30.27 -0.12 1.02
C ARG A 342 -30.66 1.36 1.20
N PRO A 343 -31.85 1.78 0.72
CA PRO A 343 -32.39 3.11 1.02
C PRO A 343 -32.54 3.34 2.53
N GLY A 344 -32.26 4.54 3.00
CA GLY A 344 -32.37 4.91 4.42
C GLY A 344 -31.24 4.41 5.33
N ALA A 345 -30.20 3.78 4.76
CA ALA A 345 -28.98 3.46 5.46
C ALA A 345 -27.89 4.54 5.19
N TYR A 346 -27.19 4.97 6.23
CA TYR A 346 -26.08 5.91 6.10
C TYR A 346 -24.83 5.22 5.59
N ILE A 347 -24.16 5.83 4.62
CA ILE A 347 -22.96 5.32 3.94
C ILE A 347 -21.71 5.91 4.59
N ARG A 348 -20.72 5.07 4.83
CA ARG A 348 -19.45 5.47 5.44
C ARG A 348 -18.20 5.08 4.64
N ARG A 349 -18.31 4.06 3.78
CA ARG A 349 -17.20 3.59 2.95
C ARG A 349 -17.71 3.22 1.57
N ILE A 350 -16.94 3.57 0.55
CA ILE A 350 -17.19 3.20 -0.83
C ILE A 350 -15.90 2.59 -1.38
N THR A 351 -16.03 1.45 -2.07
CA THR A 351 -14.95 0.86 -2.86
C THR A 351 -15.51 0.49 -4.23
N LEU A 352 -14.96 1.10 -5.27
CA LEU A 352 -15.29 0.85 -6.67
C LEU A 352 -14.09 0.20 -7.36
N THR A 353 -14.31 -0.88 -8.09
CA THR A 353 -13.27 -1.62 -8.78
C THR A 353 -13.70 -1.93 -10.21
N TYR A 354 -12.84 -1.60 -11.16
CA TYR A 354 -12.93 -2.04 -12.55
C TYR A 354 -12.04 -3.27 -12.73
N THR A 355 -12.60 -4.39 -13.21
CA THR A 355 -11.89 -5.64 -13.44
C THR A 355 -12.08 -6.11 -14.89
N GLY A 356 -11.31 -7.12 -15.29
CA GLY A 356 -11.25 -7.51 -16.71
C GLY A 356 -10.72 -6.36 -17.57
N VAL A 357 -9.69 -5.68 -17.03
CA VAL A 357 -9.03 -4.56 -17.71
C VAL A 357 -8.09 -5.11 -18.77
N MET A 358 -8.18 -4.56 -19.98
CA MET A 358 -7.39 -4.94 -21.14
C MET A 358 -7.02 -3.70 -21.98
N THR A 359 -6.06 -3.84 -22.87
CA THR A 359 -5.69 -2.76 -23.81
C THR A 359 -6.84 -2.46 -24.78
N GLU A 360 -6.93 -1.21 -25.23
CA GLU A 360 -7.98 -0.73 -26.15
C GLU A 360 -7.79 -1.23 -27.61
N ASP A 361 -6.91 -2.22 -27.86
CA ASP A 361 -6.51 -2.66 -29.19
C ASP A 361 -7.67 -3.16 -30.09
N TYR A 362 -8.81 -3.50 -29.49
CA TYR A 362 -10.02 -3.91 -30.17
C TYR A 362 -11.25 -3.25 -29.58
N GLN A 363 -11.74 -2.18 -30.19
CA GLN A 363 -13.07 -1.66 -29.87
C GLN A 363 -14.13 -2.60 -30.47
N GLN A 364 -14.73 -3.40 -29.63
CA GLN A 364 -15.93 -4.16 -30.02
C GLN A 364 -17.15 -3.24 -29.90
N PHE A 365 -17.63 -2.76 -31.03
CA PHE A 365 -18.89 -2.03 -31.10
C PHE A 365 -20.05 -3.02 -30.95
N ASP A 366 -21.01 -2.70 -30.10
CA ASP A 366 -22.30 -3.40 -30.13
C ASP A 366 -23.27 -2.65 -31.04
N LEU A 367 -24.30 -3.35 -31.53
CA LEU A 367 -25.32 -2.79 -32.45
C LEU A 367 -26.14 -1.63 -31.87
N PHE A 368 -25.97 -1.36 -30.57
CA PHE A 368 -26.74 -0.36 -29.83
C PHE A 368 -25.88 0.82 -29.33
N SER A 369 -24.59 0.81 -29.63
CA SER A 369 -23.67 1.90 -29.31
C SER A 369 -23.36 2.71 -30.55
N ASP A 370 -23.47 4.04 -30.43
CA ASP A 370 -23.00 4.94 -31.47
C ASP A 370 -21.47 5.09 -31.37
N PRO A 371 -20.71 4.60 -32.39
CA PRO A 371 -19.26 4.71 -32.40
C PRO A 371 -18.76 6.17 -32.35
N GLU A 372 -19.47 7.09 -33.04
CA GLU A 372 -19.07 8.50 -33.07
C GLU A 372 -19.24 9.17 -31.70
N GLU A 373 -20.31 8.84 -30.98
CA GLU A 373 -20.55 9.36 -29.63
C GLU A 373 -19.48 8.84 -28.64
N THR A 374 -19.12 7.55 -28.74
CA THR A 374 -18.05 6.94 -27.92
C THR A 374 -16.70 7.59 -28.20
N GLU A 375 -16.36 7.86 -29.47
CA GLU A 375 -15.11 8.52 -29.84
C GLU A 375 -15.06 9.96 -29.34
N LYS A 376 -16.17 10.71 -29.44
CA LYS A 376 -16.29 12.07 -28.90
C LYS A 376 -16.08 12.10 -27.38
N ASP A 377 -16.67 11.15 -26.65
CA ASP A 377 -16.51 11.03 -25.19
C ASP A 377 -15.04 10.77 -24.82
N VAL A 378 -14.36 9.84 -25.48
CA VAL A 378 -12.94 9.54 -25.24
C VAL A 378 -12.05 10.75 -25.60
N LYS A 379 -12.32 11.44 -26.69
CA LYS A 379 -11.60 12.67 -27.07
C LYS A 379 -11.76 13.77 -26.00
N ALA A 380 -12.96 13.96 -25.48
CA ALA A 380 -13.22 14.91 -24.41
C ALA A 380 -12.49 14.53 -23.10
N GLN A 381 -12.44 13.23 -22.77
CA GLN A 381 -11.70 12.73 -21.61
C GLN A 381 -10.18 12.96 -21.77
N ARG A 382 -9.60 12.69 -22.96
CA ARG A 382 -8.18 12.98 -23.25
C ARG A 382 -7.85 14.48 -23.12
N ALA A 383 -8.73 15.35 -23.60
CA ALA A 383 -8.57 16.79 -23.44
C ALA A 383 -8.62 17.19 -21.96
N ALA A 384 -9.54 16.64 -21.18
CA ALA A 384 -9.62 16.89 -19.74
C ALA A 384 -8.36 16.40 -19.00
N ILE A 385 -7.82 15.22 -19.35
CA ILE A 385 -6.56 14.69 -18.81
C ILE A 385 -5.41 15.66 -19.08
N SER A 386 -5.25 16.12 -20.35
CA SER A 386 -4.21 17.07 -20.72
C SER A 386 -4.28 18.38 -19.94
N ILE A 387 -5.49 18.91 -19.72
CA ILE A 387 -5.70 20.13 -18.92
C ILE A 387 -5.32 19.86 -17.46
N LYS A 388 -5.77 18.75 -16.88
CA LYS A 388 -5.47 18.38 -15.48
C LYS A 388 -3.97 18.14 -15.24
N GLN A 389 -3.27 17.52 -16.18
CA GLN A 389 -1.81 17.35 -16.12
C GLN A 389 -1.04 18.66 -16.17
N ARG A 390 -1.50 19.62 -16.99
CA ARG A 390 -0.81 20.89 -17.19
C ARG A 390 -1.12 21.95 -16.13
N TYR A 391 -2.36 21.99 -15.65
CA TYR A 391 -2.86 23.08 -14.80
C TYR A 391 -3.34 22.62 -13.42
N GLY A 392 -3.19 21.32 -13.11
CA GLY A 392 -3.61 20.72 -11.85
C GLY A 392 -4.97 20.04 -11.91
N ARG A 393 -5.19 19.11 -10.98
CA ARG A 393 -6.35 18.20 -10.98
C ARG A 393 -7.70 18.90 -10.89
N ASN A 394 -7.75 20.10 -10.32
CA ASN A 394 -8.97 20.91 -10.17
C ASN A 394 -9.16 21.95 -11.28
N ALA A 395 -8.29 22.00 -12.30
CA ALA A 395 -8.38 22.98 -13.39
C ALA A 395 -9.62 22.82 -14.28
N ILE A 396 -10.16 21.60 -14.37
CA ILE A 396 -11.42 21.30 -15.03
C ILE A 396 -12.24 20.32 -14.19
N LEU A 397 -13.49 20.66 -13.90
CA LEU A 397 -14.40 19.90 -13.06
C LEU A 397 -15.73 19.71 -13.79
N LYS A 398 -16.47 18.66 -13.45
CA LYS A 398 -17.87 18.48 -13.85
C LYS A 398 -18.80 19.19 -12.88
N GLY A 399 -20.00 19.58 -13.33
CA GLY A 399 -20.97 20.24 -12.46
C GLY A 399 -21.27 19.47 -11.17
N MET A 400 -21.30 18.12 -11.24
CA MET A 400 -21.50 17.28 -10.06
C MET A 400 -20.40 17.43 -8.98
N ASN A 401 -19.19 17.85 -9.36
CA ASN A 401 -18.10 18.03 -8.39
C ASN A 401 -18.25 19.34 -7.57
N LEU A 402 -19.21 20.20 -7.91
CA LEU A 402 -19.52 21.45 -7.21
C LEU A 402 -20.69 21.32 -6.24
N GLU A 403 -21.33 20.16 -6.17
CA GLU A 403 -22.40 19.89 -5.22
C GLU A 403 -21.86 19.81 -3.78
N GLU A 404 -22.67 20.17 -2.80
CA GLU A 404 -22.28 20.26 -1.37
C GLU A 404 -21.69 18.97 -0.81
N SER A 405 -22.21 17.82 -1.27
CA SER A 405 -21.75 16.48 -0.81
C SER A 405 -20.64 15.89 -1.68
N ALA A 406 -20.14 16.63 -2.70
CA ALA A 406 -19.05 16.19 -3.55
C ALA A 406 -17.72 16.07 -2.78
N THR A 407 -16.88 15.14 -3.18
CA THR A 407 -15.60 14.87 -2.51
C THR A 407 -14.39 15.07 -3.42
N THR A 408 -14.58 15.23 -4.73
CA THR A 408 -13.50 15.22 -5.72
C THR A 408 -12.51 16.37 -5.52
N ILE A 409 -12.97 17.58 -5.25
CA ILE A 409 -12.10 18.78 -5.11
C ILE A 409 -11.13 18.57 -3.95
N GLU A 410 -11.62 18.15 -2.79
CA GLU A 410 -10.77 17.84 -1.63
C GLU A 410 -9.83 16.66 -1.91
N ARG A 411 -10.34 15.59 -2.52
CA ARG A 411 -9.55 14.40 -2.85
C ARG A 411 -8.44 14.65 -3.87
N ASN A 412 -8.63 15.56 -4.79
CA ASN A 412 -7.60 15.96 -5.76
C ASN A 412 -6.37 16.61 -5.08
N GLY A 413 -6.55 17.20 -3.90
CA GLY A 413 -5.49 17.69 -3.02
C GLY A 413 -4.89 16.62 -2.10
N GLN A 414 -5.26 15.34 -2.26
CA GLN A 414 -4.79 14.24 -1.43
C GLN A 414 -3.92 13.27 -2.24
N ILE A 415 -2.98 12.62 -1.55
CA ILE A 415 -2.21 11.48 -2.04
C ILE A 415 -2.47 10.32 -1.07
N GLY A 416 -2.94 9.17 -1.60
CA GLY A 416 -3.30 8.03 -0.77
C GLY A 416 -4.41 8.30 0.27
N GLY A 417 -5.27 9.32 0.03
CA GLY A 417 -6.35 9.72 0.95
C GLY A 417 -5.92 10.63 2.10
N HIS A 418 -4.70 11.19 2.03
CA HIS A 418 -4.14 12.13 3.01
C HIS A 418 -3.66 13.41 2.33
N LYS A 419 -3.61 14.52 3.07
CA LYS A 419 -3.18 15.82 2.53
C LYS A 419 -1.84 15.70 1.83
N SER A 420 -1.74 16.26 0.60
CA SER A 420 -0.48 16.29 -0.15
C SER A 420 0.55 17.20 0.53
N GLY A 421 0.10 18.28 1.17
CA GLY A 421 0.97 19.29 1.78
C GLY A 421 1.51 20.31 0.77
N VAL A 422 0.90 20.35 -0.45
CA VAL A 422 1.21 21.31 -1.50
C VAL A 422 0.04 22.27 -1.63
#